data_e8141ec3a9b8e51d0f1e70215e62575c
#
_entry.id   e8141ec3a9b8e51d0f1e70215e62575c
#
_cell.length_a   1.000
_cell.length_b   1.000
_cell.length_c   1.000
_cell.angle_alpha   90.00
_cell.angle_beta   90.00
_cell.angle_gamma   90.00
#
_symmetry.space_group_name_H-M   'P 1'
#
loop_
_entity.id
_entity.type
_entity.pdbx_description
1 polymer ?
#
loop_
_entity_poly.entity_id
_entity_poly.type
_entity_poly.pdbx_seq_one_letter_code
_entity_poly.pdbx_strand_id
1 'polypeptide(L)'
;MNGNEKEKGVSLNQQISEKYPLLSRKEKKIADFILQNFPAAFALSAARLAGQTGASSATIVRFARHLGFTGFQQFRSHMLNEAKEEMMPEDRFKLLSPKENQISTVLKIAELEVKNINDTLYQLDRTAFERFIAGLNKSRCVYSIGIGISSLLARLSAYQLNQAGLTTQFCAKDEHSFLEKLIHLTPKDVLLAFSFPPYSKETVQTVKFCYERGVRCLSVTDRATAPIVRYSQETLLVKTRNLMFTNSVSAVAMLINAVATEIALLNKKRVVADIDLINQFLEGDFLS
;
A
#
# COMPACT_ATOMS: atom_id res chain seq x y z
N MET A 1 -18.95 -28.90 -0.80
CA MET A 1 -17.81 -28.63 0.08
C MET A 1 -16.59 -28.49 -0.80
N ASN A 2 -16.20 -27.28 -1.07
CA ASN A 2 -15.48 -26.85 -2.27
C ASN A 2 -14.02 -26.59 -2.00
N GLY A 3 -13.16 -27.24 -2.77
CA GLY A 3 -11.72 -27.05 -2.74
C GLY A 3 -11.27 -25.82 -3.53
N ASN A 4 -11.52 -24.60 -3.01
CA ASN A 4 -11.12 -23.35 -3.69
C ASN A 4 -10.50 -22.28 -2.76
N GLU A 5 -10.04 -22.65 -1.56
CA GLU A 5 -9.59 -21.68 -0.55
C GLU A 5 -8.06 -21.59 -0.32
N LYS A 6 -7.20 -22.19 -1.15
CA LYS A 6 -5.75 -22.27 -0.86
C LYS A 6 -4.80 -21.51 -1.80
N GLU A 7 -5.28 -20.68 -2.76
CA GLU A 7 -4.37 -20.09 -3.76
C GLU A 7 -4.33 -18.55 -3.79
N LYS A 8 -4.52 -17.86 -2.68
CA LYS A 8 -4.43 -16.38 -2.64
C LYS A 8 -3.26 -15.93 -1.76
N GLY A 9 -2.08 -15.71 -2.32
CA GLY A 9 -0.99 -15.06 -1.61
C GLY A 9 0.44 -15.38 -2.04
N VAL A 10 0.65 -16.37 -2.87
CA VAL A 10 2.02 -16.75 -3.32
C VAL A 10 2.35 -16.01 -4.61
N SER A 11 3.49 -15.28 -4.67
CA SER A 11 3.92 -14.62 -5.91
C SER A 11 4.16 -15.64 -7.00
N LEU A 12 4.00 -15.26 -8.28
CA LEU A 12 4.25 -16.15 -9.40
C LEU A 12 5.68 -16.68 -9.40
N ASN A 13 6.64 -15.83 -9.02
CA ASN A 13 8.04 -16.22 -8.86
C ASN A 13 8.19 -17.35 -7.83
N GLN A 14 7.47 -17.26 -6.72
CA GLN A 14 7.45 -18.30 -5.70
C GLN A 14 6.73 -19.57 -6.19
N GLN A 15 5.57 -19.43 -6.85
CA GLN A 15 4.85 -20.57 -7.46
C GLN A 15 5.69 -21.30 -8.50
N ILE A 16 6.40 -20.55 -9.35
CA ILE A 16 7.32 -21.15 -10.33
C ILE A 16 8.46 -21.87 -9.59
N SER A 17 9.08 -21.25 -8.59
CA SER A 17 10.19 -21.82 -7.83
C SER A 17 9.82 -23.10 -7.11
N GLU A 18 8.66 -23.15 -6.46
CA GLU A 18 8.16 -24.34 -5.76
C GLU A 18 7.91 -25.52 -6.71
N LYS A 19 7.38 -25.24 -7.90
CA LYS A 19 7.07 -26.27 -8.90
C LYS A 19 8.23 -26.57 -9.86
N TYR A 20 9.29 -25.75 -9.85
CA TYR A 20 10.42 -25.88 -10.76
C TYR A 20 11.07 -27.27 -10.80
N PRO A 21 11.28 -28.00 -9.67
CA PRO A 21 11.84 -29.34 -9.70
C PRO A 21 11.00 -30.34 -10.52
N LEU A 22 9.68 -30.14 -10.55
CA LEU A 22 8.71 -31.03 -11.22
C LEU A 22 8.51 -30.71 -12.71
N LEU A 23 9.05 -29.59 -13.19
CA LEU A 23 8.91 -29.15 -14.58
C LEU A 23 9.79 -29.99 -15.53
N SER A 24 9.25 -30.30 -16.71
CA SER A 24 10.02 -30.91 -17.79
C SER A 24 11.09 -29.94 -18.32
N ARG A 25 12.10 -30.45 -19.04
CA ARG A 25 13.18 -29.63 -19.60
C ARG A 25 12.68 -28.45 -20.46
N LYS A 26 11.58 -28.61 -21.20
CA LYS A 26 10.98 -27.54 -22.02
C LYS A 26 10.24 -26.53 -21.15
N GLU A 27 9.56 -26.98 -20.09
CA GLU A 27 8.87 -26.10 -19.15
C GLU A 27 9.85 -25.30 -18.29
N LYS A 28 11.00 -25.87 -17.90
CA LYS A 28 12.07 -25.13 -17.23
C LYS A 28 12.58 -23.97 -18.07
N LYS A 29 12.75 -24.15 -19.39
CA LYS A 29 13.13 -23.05 -20.30
C LYS A 29 12.08 -21.94 -20.34
N ILE A 30 10.78 -22.30 -20.26
CA ILE A 30 9.68 -21.32 -20.19
C ILE A 30 9.74 -20.58 -18.85
N ALA A 31 9.92 -21.30 -17.74
CA ALA A 31 10.06 -20.72 -16.42
C ALA A 31 11.25 -19.75 -16.34
N ASP A 32 12.43 -20.17 -16.79
CA ASP A 32 13.65 -19.36 -16.80
C ASP A 32 13.45 -18.06 -17.61
N PHE A 33 12.84 -18.18 -18.80
CA PHE A 33 12.56 -17.02 -19.64
C PHE A 33 11.62 -16.03 -18.93
N ILE A 34 10.55 -16.53 -18.31
CA ILE A 34 9.58 -15.69 -17.58
C ILE A 34 10.26 -15.02 -16.38
N LEU A 35 11.03 -15.74 -15.57
CA LEU A 35 11.72 -15.19 -14.40
C LEU A 35 12.74 -14.11 -14.79
N GLN A 36 13.45 -14.29 -15.91
CA GLN A 36 14.44 -13.33 -16.38
C GLN A 36 13.84 -12.12 -17.09
N ASN A 37 12.64 -12.27 -17.69
CA ASN A 37 12.02 -11.25 -18.54
C ASN A 37 10.60 -10.91 -18.06
N PHE A 38 10.34 -10.99 -16.76
CA PHE A 38 8.99 -10.88 -16.19
C PHE A 38 8.19 -9.67 -16.69
N PRO A 39 8.77 -8.44 -16.75
CA PRO A 39 8.04 -7.27 -17.26
C PRO A 39 7.67 -7.32 -18.74
N ALA A 40 8.32 -8.17 -19.54
CA ALA A 40 8.05 -8.30 -20.97
C ALA A 40 7.23 -9.57 -21.31
N ALA A 41 7.33 -10.61 -20.48
CA ALA A 41 6.73 -11.91 -20.75
C ALA A 41 5.19 -11.89 -20.82
N PHE A 42 4.53 -11.06 -20.00
CA PHE A 42 3.05 -10.97 -20.00
C PHE A 42 2.49 -10.37 -21.30
N ALA A 43 3.27 -9.54 -22.01
CA ALA A 43 2.85 -8.93 -23.27
C ALA A 43 2.83 -9.95 -24.43
N LEU A 44 3.50 -11.10 -24.27
CA LEU A 44 3.61 -12.10 -25.31
C LEU A 44 2.35 -12.97 -25.42
N SER A 45 1.96 -13.30 -26.65
CA SER A 45 1.00 -14.37 -26.90
C SER A 45 1.65 -15.74 -26.66
N ALA A 46 0.83 -16.79 -26.46
CA ALA A 46 1.33 -18.16 -26.32
C ALA A 46 2.27 -18.56 -27.49
N ALA A 47 1.95 -18.14 -28.72
CA ALA A 47 2.77 -18.41 -29.91
C ALA A 47 4.12 -17.66 -29.85
N ARG A 48 4.13 -16.40 -29.43
CA ARG A 48 5.37 -15.62 -29.30
C ARG A 48 6.24 -16.13 -28.16
N LEU A 49 5.64 -16.47 -27.01
CA LEU A 49 6.36 -17.07 -25.89
C LEU A 49 6.96 -18.44 -26.28
N ALA A 50 6.21 -19.24 -27.04
CA ALA A 50 6.69 -20.51 -27.58
C ALA A 50 7.91 -20.30 -28.50
N GLY A 51 7.88 -19.31 -29.39
CA GLY A 51 9.00 -18.95 -30.26
C GLY A 51 10.24 -18.52 -29.48
N GLN A 52 10.08 -17.70 -28.42
CA GLN A 52 11.20 -17.22 -27.58
C GLN A 52 11.85 -18.34 -26.74
N THR A 53 11.07 -19.35 -26.35
CA THR A 53 11.55 -20.44 -25.48
C THR A 53 11.88 -21.73 -26.20
N GLY A 54 11.70 -21.80 -27.54
CA GLY A 54 11.84 -23.00 -28.31
C GLY A 54 10.84 -24.12 -27.94
N ALA A 55 9.71 -23.74 -27.40
CA ALA A 55 8.60 -24.63 -27.03
C ALA A 55 7.48 -24.60 -28.09
N SER A 56 6.47 -25.46 -27.96
CA SER A 56 5.21 -25.34 -28.71
C SER A 56 4.17 -24.58 -27.92
N SER A 57 3.17 -23.98 -28.58
CA SER A 57 2.04 -23.33 -27.89
C SER A 57 1.31 -24.31 -26.96
N ALA A 58 1.21 -25.58 -27.32
CA ALA A 58 0.66 -26.62 -26.47
C ALA A 58 1.50 -26.84 -25.18
N THR A 59 2.82 -26.70 -25.26
CA THR A 59 3.71 -26.77 -24.09
C THR A 59 3.51 -25.57 -23.18
N ILE A 60 3.30 -24.36 -23.72
CA ILE A 60 2.97 -23.15 -22.95
C ILE A 60 1.67 -23.34 -22.17
N VAL A 61 0.63 -23.90 -22.82
CA VAL A 61 -0.67 -24.16 -22.14
C VAL A 61 -0.51 -25.21 -21.04
N ARG A 62 0.27 -26.28 -21.26
CA ARG A 62 0.56 -27.28 -20.23
C ARG A 62 1.34 -26.70 -19.07
N PHE A 63 2.35 -25.90 -19.32
CA PHE A 63 3.10 -25.17 -18.29
C PHE A 63 2.17 -24.33 -17.40
N ALA A 64 1.27 -23.54 -18.00
CA ALA A 64 0.27 -22.78 -17.25
C ALA A 64 -0.60 -23.69 -16.34
N ARG A 65 -1.03 -24.85 -16.86
CA ARG A 65 -1.81 -25.82 -16.08
C ARG A 65 -1.00 -26.49 -14.97
N HIS A 66 0.26 -26.78 -15.19
CA HIS A 66 1.17 -27.29 -14.15
C HIS A 66 1.36 -26.28 -13.01
N LEU A 67 1.30 -24.97 -13.31
CA LEU A 67 1.32 -23.94 -12.30
C LEU A 67 -0.02 -23.78 -11.55
N GLY A 68 -1.10 -24.47 -11.98
CA GLY A 68 -2.41 -24.43 -11.33
C GLY A 68 -3.46 -23.57 -12.03
N PHE A 69 -3.10 -22.97 -13.18
CA PHE A 69 -4.04 -22.14 -13.95
C PHE A 69 -4.90 -23.01 -14.89
N THR A 70 -6.11 -22.58 -15.22
CA THR A 70 -7.00 -23.28 -16.16
C THR A 70 -6.44 -23.30 -17.60
N GLY A 71 -5.53 -22.36 -17.92
CA GLY A 71 -4.89 -22.25 -19.22
C GLY A 71 -4.04 -21.00 -19.34
N PHE A 72 -3.47 -20.77 -20.54
CA PHE A 72 -2.53 -19.67 -20.78
C PHE A 72 -3.18 -18.27 -20.59
N GLN A 73 -4.46 -18.10 -20.90
CA GLN A 73 -5.13 -16.81 -20.72
C GLN A 73 -5.19 -16.41 -19.25
N GLN A 74 -5.61 -17.33 -18.36
CA GLN A 74 -5.64 -17.07 -16.93
C GLN A 74 -4.23 -16.82 -16.38
N PHE A 75 -3.26 -17.63 -16.78
CA PHE A 75 -1.85 -17.45 -16.43
C PHE A 75 -1.32 -16.08 -16.88
N ARG A 76 -1.58 -15.69 -18.12
CA ARG A 76 -1.20 -14.38 -18.67
C ARG A 76 -1.85 -13.23 -17.92
N SER A 77 -3.12 -13.35 -17.57
CA SER A 77 -3.82 -12.34 -16.77
C SER A 77 -3.22 -12.22 -15.37
N HIS A 78 -2.80 -13.34 -14.78
CA HIS A 78 -2.11 -13.35 -13.49
C HIS A 78 -0.73 -12.68 -13.59
N MET A 79 0.09 -13.04 -14.58
CA MET A 79 1.36 -12.35 -14.87
C MET A 79 1.17 -10.84 -15.06
N LEU A 80 0.16 -10.43 -15.82
CA LEU A 80 -0.14 -9.02 -16.05
C LEU A 80 -0.50 -8.30 -14.76
N ASN A 81 -1.27 -8.93 -13.87
CA ASN A 81 -1.67 -8.33 -12.61
C ASN A 81 -0.47 -8.16 -11.66
N GLU A 82 0.42 -9.15 -11.56
CA GLU A 82 1.66 -9.01 -10.79
C GLU A 82 2.61 -7.99 -11.41
N ALA A 83 2.80 -8.02 -12.74
CA ALA A 83 3.62 -7.04 -13.43
C ALA A 83 3.10 -5.61 -13.21
N LYS A 84 1.78 -5.40 -13.19
CA LYS A 84 1.19 -4.09 -12.87
C LYS A 84 1.52 -3.61 -11.46
N GLU A 85 1.73 -4.51 -10.51
CA GLU A 85 2.14 -4.13 -9.16
C GLU A 85 3.59 -3.59 -9.10
N GLU A 86 4.45 -4.08 -9.98
CA GLU A 86 5.86 -3.66 -10.09
C GLU A 86 6.07 -2.52 -11.11
N MET A 87 5.14 -2.31 -12.04
CA MET A 87 5.23 -1.26 -13.06
C MET A 87 5.11 0.13 -12.46
N MET A 88 5.86 1.06 -13.07
CA MET A 88 5.67 2.48 -12.78
C MET A 88 4.23 2.91 -13.09
N PRO A 89 3.66 3.81 -12.30
CA PRO A 89 2.28 4.25 -12.47
C PRO A 89 1.94 4.72 -13.89
N GLU A 90 2.86 5.41 -14.56
CA GLU A 90 2.68 5.91 -15.93
C GLU A 90 2.52 4.77 -16.94
N ASP A 91 3.29 3.69 -16.80
CA ASP A 91 3.23 2.55 -17.71
C ASP A 91 1.96 1.73 -17.49
N ARG A 92 1.48 1.64 -16.25
CA ARG A 92 0.14 1.07 -15.97
C ARG A 92 -0.96 1.82 -16.70
N PHE A 93 -0.93 3.15 -16.69
CA PHE A 93 -1.93 3.98 -17.36
C PHE A 93 -1.93 3.79 -18.87
N LYS A 94 -0.74 3.67 -19.52
CA LYS A 94 -0.61 3.40 -20.96
C LYS A 94 -1.26 2.08 -21.40
N LEU A 95 -1.43 1.11 -20.49
CA LEU A 95 -2.07 -0.17 -20.79
C LEU A 95 -3.60 -0.11 -20.77
N LEU A 96 -4.19 1.00 -20.32
CA LEU A 96 -5.63 1.18 -20.32
C LEU A 96 -6.13 1.48 -21.73
N SER A 97 -7.21 0.81 -22.14
CA SER A 97 -7.84 1.06 -23.44
C SER A 97 -8.92 2.13 -23.29
N PRO A 98 -8.96 3.18 -24.15
CA PRO A 98 -10.02 4.19 -24.12
C PRO A 98 -11.39 3.68 -24.62
N LYS A 99 -11.49 2.42 -25.04
CA LYS A 99 -12.71 1.83 -25.61
C LYS A 99 -13.75 1.35 -24.58
N GLU A 100 -13.50 1.59 -23.30
CA GLU A 100 -14.42 1.14 -22.25
C GLU A 100 -15.50 2.18 -21.96
N ASN A 101 -16.73 1.71 -21.71
CA ASN A 101 -17.84 2.53 -21.27
C ASN A 101 -17.52 3.17 -19.90
N GLN A 102 -17.91 4.43 -19.68
CA GLN A 102 -17.68 5.19 -18.45
C GLN A 102 -18.15 4.44 -17.18
N ILE A 103 -19.31 3.79 -17.23
CA ILE A 103 -19.83 3.00 -16.09
C ILE A 103 -18.93 1.80 -15.77
N SER A 104 -18.32 1.19 -16.79
CA SER A 104 -17.34 0.09 -16.60
C SER A 104 -16.11 0.57 -15.82
N THR A 105 -15.67 1.81 -16.03
CA THR A 105 -14.56 2.40 -15.27
C THR A 105 -14.90 2.58 -13.80
N VAL A 106 -16.11 3.08 -13.48
CA VAL A 106 -16.57 3.23 -12.08
C VAL A 106 -16.61 1.87 -11.37
N LEU A 107 -17.19 0.85 -12.02
CA LEU A 107 -17.26 -0.50 -11.44
C LEU A 107 -15.86 -1.09 -11.20
N LYS A 108 -14.94 -0.95 -12.15
CA LYS A 108 -13.56 -1.42 -12.02
C LYS A 108 -12.81 -0.72 -10.88
N ILE A 109 -13.00 0.60 -10.74
CA ILE A 109 -12.42 1.34 -9.61
C ILE A 109 -13.01 0.82 -8.30
N ALA A 110 -14.32 0.68 -8.19
CA ALA A 110 -14.97 0.18 -6.99
C ALA A 110 -14.48 -1.21 -6.59
N GLU A 111 -14.39 -2.16 -7.55
CA GLU A 111 -13.85 -3.49 -7.32
C GLU A 111 -12.39 -3.44 -6.84
N LEU A 112 -11.57 -2.58 -7.43
CA LEU A 112 -10.18 -2.41 -7.06
C LEU A 112 -10.02 -1.83 -5.65
N GLU A 113 -10.84 -0.84 -5.29
CA GLU A 113 -10.83 -0.22 -3.96
C GLU A 113 -11.28 -1.21 -2.88
N VAL A 114 -12.35 -1.98 -3.12
CA VAL A 114 -12.78 -3.06 -2.22
C VAL A 114 -11.67 -4.09 -2.06
N LYS A 115 -10.99 -4.45 -3.16
CA LYS A 115 -9.85 -5.36 -3.11
C LYS A 115 -8.69 -4.80 -2.29
N ASN A 116 -8.33 -3.51 -2.47
CA ASN A 116 -7.28 -2.87 -1.68
C ASN A 116 -7.60 -2.92 -0.18
N ILE A 117 -8.84 -2.64 0.21
CA ILE A 117 -9.29 -2.71 1.60
C ILE A 117 -9.16 -4.14 2.13
N ASN A 118 -9.72 -5.12 1.43
CA ASN A 118 -9.69 -6.53 1.86
C ASN A 118 -8.25 -7.07 1.96
N ASP A 119 -7.40 -6.81 0.96
CA ASP A 119 -6.01 -7.27 0.96
C ASP A 119 -5.20 -6.56 2.07
N THR A 120 -5.54 -5.31 2.41
CA THR A 120 -4.94 -4.59 3.55
C THR A 120 -5.33 -5.23 4.88
N LEU A 121 -6.61 -5.53 5.08
CA LEU A 121 -7.10 -6.19 6.30
C LEU A 121 -6.52 -7.60 6.44
N TYR A 122 -6.40 -8.34 5.35
CA TYR A 122 -5.84 -9.70 5.36
C TYR A 122 -4.36 -9.73 5.79
N GLN A 123 -3.57 -8.73 5.39
CA GLN A 123 -2.15 -8.65 5.76
C GLN A 123 -1.88 -7.90 7.06
N LEU A 124 -2.90 -7.31 7.69
CA LEU A 124 -2.73 -6.50 8.89
C LEU A 124 -2.25 -7.35 10.07
N ASP A 125 -1.04 -7.08 10.54
CA ASP A 125 -0.52 -7.65 11.77
C ASP A 125 -1.16 -6.94 12.97
N ARG A 126 -1.98 -7.66 13.71
CA ARG A 126 -2.68 -7.15 14.89
C ARG A 126 -1.72 -6.60 15.94
N THR A 127 -0.63 -7.30 16.19
CA THR A 127 0.35 -6.90 17.21
C THR A 127 1.08 -5.62 16.79
N ALA A 128 1.45 -5.50 15.50
CA ALA A 128 2.02 -4.28 14.96
C ALA A 128 1.03 -3.10 15.04
N PHE A 129 -0.26 -3.34 14.76
CA PHE A 129 -1.30 -2.33 14.89
C PHE A 129 -1.46 -1.86 16.35
N GLU A 130 -1.52 -2.78 17.32
CA GLU A 130 -1.61 -2.46 18.74
C GLU A 130 -0.38 -1.64 19.22
N ARG A 131 0.84 -2.00 18.78
CA ARG A 131 2.07 -1.24 19.09
C ARG A 131 2.08 0.14 18.43
N PHE A 132 1.55 0.24 17.20
CA PHE A 132 1.41 1.51 16.50
C PHE A 132 0.47 2.47 17.26
N ILE A 133 -0.70 1.99 17.67
CA ILE A 133 -1.67 2.74 18.50
C ILE A 133 -1.02 3.16 19.84
N ALA A 134 -0.37 2.24 20.53
CA ALA A 134 0.30 2.54 21.80
C ALA A 134 1.42 3.59 21.64
N GLY A 135 2.13 3.54 20.50
CA GLY A 135 3.16 4.54 20.17
C GLY A 135 2.58 5.94 20.01
N LEU A 136 1.47 6.08 19.27
CA LEU A 136 0.77 7.35 19.09
C LEU A 136 0.19 7.87 20.41
N ASN A 137 -0.51 7.03 21.16
CA ASN A 137 -1.23 7.44 22.37
C ASN A 137 -0.32 7.92 23.52
N LYS A 138 0.96 7.50 23.52
CA LYS A 138 1.95 7.90 24.52
C LYS A 138 2.73 9.16 24.15
N SER A 139 2.51 9.70 22.95
CA SER A 139 3.30 10.84 22.46
C SER A 139 2.89 12.16 23.11
N ARG A 140 3.85 13.06 23.25
CA ARG A 140 3.59 14.46 23.58
C ARG A 140 2.95 15.19 22.41
N CYS A 141 3.49 14.99 21.21
CA CYS A 141 2.96 15.52 19.96
C CYS A 141 3.27 14.54 18.81
N VAL A 142 2.34 14.40 17.89
CA VAL A 142 2.52 13.64 16.63
C VAL A 142 2.78 14.62 15.51
N TYR A 143 3.89 14.45 14.80
CA TYR A 143 4.21 15.22 13.59
C TYR A 143 3.98 14.33 12.38
N SER A 144 3.02 14.73 11.53
CA SER A 144 2.62 13.95 10.35
C SER A 144 3.21 14.54 9.09
N ILE A 145 3.90 13.71 8.29
CA ILE A 145 4.60 14.11 7.05
C ILE A 145 4.30 13.20 5.87
N GLY A 146 4.43 13.78 4.68
CA GLY A 146 4.36 13.09 3.38
C GLY A 146 4.53 14.08 2.24
N ILE A 147 4.83 13.58 1.02
CA ILE A 147 4.98 14.39 -0.19
C ILE A 147 4.00 13.90 -1.26
N GLY A 148 3.46 14.81 -2.06
CA GLY A 148 2.46 14.53 -3.09
C GLY A 148 1.17 14.00 -2.46
N ILE A 149 0.64 12.87 -2.95
CA ILE A 149 -0.57 12.24 -2.41
C ILE A 149 -0.41 11.86 -0.93
N SER A 150 0.81 11.49 -0.50
CA SER A 150 1.12 11.19 0.89
C SER A 150 0.97 12.41 1.81
N SER A 151 1.14 13.63 1.27
CA SER A 151 0.91 14.88 2.03
C SER A 151 -0.57 15.06 2.39
N LEU A 152 -1.49 14.72 1.48
CA LEU A 152 -2.92 14.78 1.74
C LEU A 152 -3.33 13.76 2.82
N LEU A 153 -2.76 12.56 2.78
CA LEU A 153 -2.98 11.51 3.79
C LEU A 153 -2.41 11.90 5.16
N ALA A 154 -1.23 12.50 5.17
CA ALA A 154 -0.61 13.03 6.39
C ALA A 154 -1.47 14.14 7.02
N ARG A 155 -2.04 15.03 6.20
CA ARG A 155 -2.94 16.09 6.65
C ARG A 155 -4.26 15.52 7.18
N LEU A 156 -4.85 14.55 6.49
CA LEU A 156 -6.06 13.84 6.95
C LEU A 156 -5.81 13.16 8.29
N SER A 157 -4.68 12.45 8.42
CA SER A 157 -4.30 11.79 9.66
C SER A 157 -4.13 12.80 10.81
N ALA A 158 -3.44 13.92 10.60
CA ALA A 158 -3.27 14.96 11.61
C ALA A 158 -4.61 15.53 12.07
N TYR A 159 -5.53 15.79 11.13
CA TYR A 159 -6.87 16.27 11.43
C TYR A 159 -7.65 15.29 12.32
N GLN A 160 -7.70 14.01 11.92
CA GLN A 160 -8.47 13.00 12.66
C GLN A 160 -7.86 12.66 14.03
N LEU A 161 -6.53 12.61 14.13
CA LEU A 161 -5.85 12.36 15.40
C LEU A 161 -6.03 13.52 16.40
N ASN A 162 -6.11 14.77 15.91
CA ASN A 162 -6.48 15.91 16.76
C ASN A 162 -7.91 15.74 17.32
N GLN A 163 -8.87 15.34 16.46
CA GLN A 163 -10.23 15.05 16.93
C GLN A 163 -10.30 13.85 17.89
N ALA A 164 -9.35 12.92 17.77
CA ALA A 164 -9.22 11.78 18.68
C ALA A 164 -8.52 12.13 20.01
N GLY A 165 -8.26 13.41 20.28
CA GLY A 165 -7.70 13.90 21.54
C GLY A 165 -6.16 13.89 21.61
N LEU A 166 -5.45 13.67 20.50
CA LEU A 166 -3.99 13.83 20.45
C LEU A 166 -3.61 15.24 20.02
N THR A 167 -2.45 15.71 20.46
CA THR A 167 -1.83 16.90 19.87
C THR A 167 -1.08 16.47 18.61
N THR A 168 -1.55 16.90 17.46
CA THR A 168 -0.96 16.51 16.16
C THR A 168 -0.71 17.72 15.29
N GLN A 169 0.44 17.75 14.62
CA GLN A 169 0.83 18.78 13.66
C GLN A 169 1.10 18.16 12.28
N PHE A 170 0.45 18.68 11.26
CA PHE A 170 0.83 18.40 9.88
C PHE A 170 1.97 19.31 9.47
N CYS A 171 3.08 18.72 9.01
CA CYS A 171 4.19 19.45 8.45
C CYS A 171 4.11 19.37 6.92
N ALA A 172 3.67 20.46 6.28
CA ALA A 172 3.72 20.56 4.84
C ALA A 172 5.15 20.74 4.35
N LYS A 173 5.45 20.17 3.18
CA LYS A 173 6.61 20.60 2.42
C LYS A 173 6.26 21.91 1.71
N ASP A 174 6.97 22.96 2.04
CA ASP A 174 6.94 24.27 1.39
C ASP A 174 8.35 24.64 0.92
N GLU A 175 8.73 25.91 1.04
CA GLU A 175 10.08 26.39 0.73
C GLU A 175 11.18 25.82 1.66
N HIS A 176 10.78 25.33 2.86
CA HIS A 176 11.67 24.73 3.83
C HIS A 176 11.62 23.19 3.78
N SER A 177 12.75 22.56 4.09
CA SER A 177 12.80 21.10 4.23
C SER A 177 12.04 20.63 5.48
N PHE A 178 11.62 19.38 5.50
CA PHE A 178 11.06 18.79 6.72
C PHE A 178 12.04 18.87 7.89
N LEU A 179 13.35 18.73 7.64
CA LEU A 179 14.37 18.74 8.69
C LEU A 179 14.40 20.06 9.46
N GLU A 180 14.24 21.20 8.79
CA GLU A 180 14.17 22.49 9.46
C GLU A 180 13.01 22.60 10.43
N LYS A 181 11.86 22.02 10.06
CA LYS A 181 10.66 22.02 10.91
C LYS A 181 10.73 21.01 12.04
N LEU A 182 11.46 19.91 11.86
CA LEU A 182 11.46 18.77 12.75
C LEU A 182 12.75 18.63 13.60
N ILE A 183 13.66 19.59 13.46
CA ILE A 183 14.94 19.56 14.20
C ILE A 183 14.76 19.57 15.74
N HIS A 184 13.63 20.10 16.21
CA HIS A 184 13.32 20.23 17.65
C HIS A 184 12.58 19.01 18.23
N LEU A 185 12.31 17.98 17.44
CA LEU A 185 11.67 16.76 17.94
C LEU A 185 12.54 16.08 18.97
N THR A 186 11.89 15.54 19.98
CA THR A 186 12.49 14.81 21.10
C THR A 186 11.95 13.38 21.16
N PRO A 187 12.54 12.47 21.94
CA PRO A 187 12.01 11.13 22.15
C PRO A 187 10.60 11.06 22.77
N LYS A 188 10.05 12.20 23.25
CA LYS A 188 8.66 12.30 23.72
C LYS A 188 7.66 12.52 22.58
N ASP A 189 8.15 12.85 21.40
CA ASP A 189 7.34 13.10 20.19
C ASP A 189 7.31 11.86 19.29
N VAL A 190 6.36 11.85 18.37
CA VAL A 190 6.26 10.82 17.32
C VAL A 190 6.29 11.48 15.96
N LEU A 191 7.10 10.94 15.06
CA LEU A 191 7.04 11.23 13.65
C LEU A 191 6.20 10.16 12.95
N LEU A 192 5.04 10.55 12.40
CA LEU A 192 4.18 9.71 11.59
C LEU A 192 4.38 10.04 10.11
N ALA A 193 4.92 9.11 9.35
CA ALA A 193 5.28 9.33 7.95
C ALA A 193 4.49 8.46 6.99
N PHE A 194 3.95 9.08 5.93
CA PHE A 194 3.30 8.42 4.82
C PHE A 194 4.25 8.41 3.62
N SER A 195 4.58 7.21 3.10
CA SER A 195 5.51 7.08 1.98
C SER A 195 5.09 5.95 1.06
N PHE A 196 4.69 6.31 -0.17
CA PHE A 196 4.25 5.40 -1.21
C PHE A 196 5.05 5.63 -2.50
N PRO A 197 5.09 4.66 -3.42
CA PRO A 197 5.77 4.84 -4.71
C PRO A 197 5.19 6.03 -5.53
N PRO A 198 6.07 6.80 -6.20
CA PRO A 198 7.52 6.82 -6.09
C PRO A 198 7.98 7.39 -4.74
N TYR A 199 8.80 6.62 -4.01
CA TYR A 199 9.21 7.00 -2.66
C TYR A 199 10.07 8.27 -2.66
N SER A 200 9.67 9.26 -1.87
CA SER A 200 10.43 10.50 -1.72
C SER A 200 11.71 10.28 -0.92
N LYS A 201 12.85 10.66 -1.51
CA LYS A 201 14.15 10.64 -0.81
C LYS A 201 14.13 11.52 0.44
N GLU A 202 13.52 12.70 0.36
CA GLU A 202 13.42 13.63 1.48
C GLU A 202 12.64 13.05 2.65
N THR A 203 11.47 12.43 2.38
CA THR A 203 10.70 11.76 3.45
C THR A 203 11.53 10.68 4.13
N VAL A 204 12.22 9.82 3.37
CA VAL A 204 13.05 8.74 3.92
C VAL A 204 14.23 9.30 4.73
N GLN A 205 14.92 10.33 4.23
CA GLN A 205 16.04 10.96 4.94
C GLN A 205 15.58 11.64 6.22
N THR A 206 14.42 12.28 6.22
CA THR A 206 13.83 12.91 7.41
C THR A 206 13.52 11.87 8.49
N VAL A 207 12.87 10.76 8.11
CA VAL A 207 12.56 9.68 9.05
C VAL A 207 13.85 9.07 9.60
N LYS A 208 14.85 8.83 8.74
CA LYS A 208 16.18 8.35 9.17
C LYS A 208 16.80 9.28 10.21
N PHE A 209 16.84 10.58 9.94
CA PHE A 209 17.40 11.58 10.84
C PHE A 209 16.71 11.57 12.21
N CYS A 210 15.37 11.56 12.24
CA CYS A 210 14.59 11.50 13.47
C CYS A 210 14.83 10.19 14.23
N TYR A 211 14.86 9.07 13.53
CA TYR A 211 15.14 7.75 14.09
C TYR A 211 16.53 7.69 14.79
N GLU A 212 17.57 8.20 14.11
CA GLU A 212 18.95 8.24 14.66
C GLU A 212 19.07 9.14 15.91
N ARG A 213 18.14 10.08 16.09
CA ARG A 213 18.05 10.95 17.28
C ARG A 213 17.15 10.38 18.39
N GLY A 214 16.68 9.14 18.24
CA GLY A 214 15.81 8.46 19.20
C GLY A 214 14.36 8.93 19.21
N VAL A 215 13.93 9.72 18.21
CA VAL A 215 12.51 10.04 18.00
C VAL A 215 11.79 8.78 17.54
N ARG A 216 10.64 8.50 18.12
CA ARG A 216 9.80 7.38 17.66
C ARG A 216 9.23 7.69 16.26
N CYS A 217 9.58 6.87 15.29
CA CYS A 217 9.09 6.97 13.92
C CYS A 217 8.09 5.84 13.64
N LEU A 218 6.91 6.21 13.20
CA LEU A 218 5.86 5.31 12.75
C LEU A 218 5.61 5.58 11.26
N SER A 219 5.34 4.55 10.48
CA SER A 219 5.12 4.73 9.04
C SER A 219 3.92 3.97 8.50
N VAL A 220 3.35 4.51 7.42
CA VAL A 220 2.34 3.85 6.59
C VAL A 220 2.88 3.79 5.17
N THR A 221 2.96 2.58 4.61
CA THR A 221 3.53 2.32 3.27
C THR A 221 2.88 1.11 2.61
N ASP A 222 3.27 0.78 1.36
CA ASP A 222 2.63 -0.28 0.57
C ASP A 222 3.25 -1.68 0.77
N ARG A 223 4.53 -1.76 1.17
CA ARG A 223 5.27 -3.03 1.27
C ARG A 223 6.35 -3.00 2.34
N ALA A 224 6.69 -4.17 2.88
CA ALA A 224 7.72 -4.31 3.91
C ALA A 224 9.14 -3.96 3.43
N THR A 225 9.38 -3.97 2.11
CA THR A 225 10.67 -3.58 1.51
C THR A 225 10.78 -2.10 1.19
N ALA A 226 9.75 -1.28 1.51
CA ALA A 226 9.80 0.16 1.29
C ALA A 226 10.96 0.80 2.08
N PRO A 227 11.68 1.79 1.48
CA PRO A 227 12.89 2.36 2.09
C PRO A 227 12.70 2.93 3.49
N ILE A 228 11.47 3.38 3.82
CA ILE A 228 11.12 4.00 5.10
C ILE A 228 11.08 2.98 6.26
N VAL A 229 10.77 1.70 5.96
CA VAL A 229 10.50 0.66 6.98
C VAL A 229 11.70 0.46 7.92
N ARG A 230 12.92 0.49 7.38
CA ARG A 230 14.15 0.30 8.18
C ARG A 230 14.40 1.37 9.26
N TYR A 231 13.71 2.49 9.17
CA TYR A 231 13.83 3.63 10.08
C TYR A 231 12.54 3.88 10.86
N SER A 232 11.66 2.89 10.92
CA SER A 232 10.38 2.97 11.63
C SER A 232 10.29 1.87 12.67
N GLN A 233 9.91 2.22 13.90
CA GLN A 233 9.70 1.23 14.96
C GLN A 233 8.48 0.36 14.66
N GLU A 234 7.43 0.95 14.08
CA GLU A 234 6.27 0.21 13.61
C GLU A 234 5.85 0.72 12.25
N THR A 235 5.38 -0.19 11.40
CA THR A 235 4.91 0.13 10.05
C THR A 235 3.58 -0.56 9.79
N LEU A 236 2.61 0.20 9.31
CA LEU A 236 1.36 -0.35 8.79
C LEU A 236 1.43 -0.46 7.27
N LEU A 237 1.17 -1.66 6.76
CA LEU A 237 1.21 -1.95 5.33
C LEU A 237 -0.19 -1.82 4.73
N VAL A 238 -0.31 -1.08 3.63
CA VAL A 238 -1.59 -0.78 2.98
C VAL A 238 -1.50 -0.98 1.47
N LYS A 239 -2.45 -1.65 0.87
CA LYS A 239 -2.54 -1.80 -0.58
C LYS A 239 -3.09 -0.52 -1.22
N THR A 240 -2.37 -0.02 -2.22
CA THR A 240 -2.67 1.27 -2.88
C THR A 240 -2.76 1.14 -4.40
N ARG A 241 -3.18 -0.04 -4.90
CA ARG A 241 -3.34 -0.27 -6.35
C ARG A 241 -4.35 0.70 -6.94
N ASN A 242 -4.02 1.25 -8.10
CA ASN A 242 -4.89 2.16 -8.83
C ASN A 242 -4.78 1.89 -10.34
N LEU A 243 -5.81 2.22 -11.09
CA LEU A 243 -5.76 2.21 -12.55
C LEU A 243 -5.00 3.42 -13.10
N MET A 244 -5.01 4.54 -12.37
CA MET A 244 -4.26 5.75 -12.72
C MET A 244 -2.79 5.68 -12.28
N PHE A 245 -2.05 6.75 -12.58
CA PHE A 245 -0.65 6.95 -12.19
C PHE A 245 -0.46 7.36 -10.73
N THR A 246 -1.53 7.68 -9.99
CA THR A 246 -1.49 7.96 -8.54
C THR A 246 -1.79 6.70 -7.73
N ASN A 247 -1.35 6.66 -6.48
CA ASN A 247 -1.75 5.60 -5.56
C ASN A 247 -3.20 5.79 -5.12
N SER A 248 -3.94 4.67 -4.92
CA SER A 248 -5.26 4.71 -4.29
C SER A 248 -5.15 5.15 -2.83
N VAL A 249 -6.12 5.93 -2.39
CA VAL A 249 -6.18 6.46 -1.03
C VAL A 249 -7.21 5.76 -0.14
N SER A 250 -8.15 4.99 -0.70
CA SER A 250 -9.31 4.47 0.03
C SER A 250 -8.94 3.56 1.20
N ALA A 251 -8.05 2.58 0.96
CA ALA A 251 -7.59 1.68 2.02
C ALA A 251 -6.73 2.41 3.07
N VAL A 252 -5.98 3.45 2.66
CA VAL A 252 -5.20 4.27 3.59
C VAL A 252 -6.12 5.13 4.45
N ALA A 253 -7.15 5.74 3.85
CA ALA A 253 -8.16 6.52 4.57
C ALA A 253 -8.94 5.65 5.56
N MET A 254 -9.34 4.44 5.16
CA MET A 254 -9.95 3.45 6.06
C MET A 254 -9.05 3.17 7.27
N LEU A 255 -7.74 2.94 7.03
CA LEU A 255 -6.78 2.66 8.11
C LEU A 255 -6.58 3.87 9.04
N ILE A 256 -6.51 5.09 8.48
CA ILE A 256 -6.44 6.34 9.26
C ILE A 256 -7.69 6.47 10.15
N ASN A 257 -8.90 6.19 9.62
CA ASN A 257 -10.14 6.18 10.38
C ASN A 257 -10.09 5.16 11.52
N ALA A 258 -9.60 3.94 11.26
CA ALA A 258 -9.48 2.90 12.27
C ALA A 258 -8.51 3.32 13.40
N VAL A 259 -7.33 3.84 13.03
CA VAL A 259 -6.32 4.35 13.99
C VAL A 259 -6.90 5.49 14.83
N ALA A 260 -7.56 6.48 14.22
CA ALA A 260 -8.15 7.60 14.93
C ALA A 260 -9.29 7.15 15.86
N THR A 261 -10.12 6.21 15.41
CA THR A 261 -11.20 5.65 16.23
C THR A 261 -10.66 4.93 17.47
N GLU A 262 -9.64 4.07 17.32
CA GLU A 262 -9.02 3.39 18.46
C GLU A 262 -8.41 4.39 19.45
N ILE A 263 -7.73 5.43 18.95
CA ILE A 263 -7.18 6.51 19.80
C ILE A 263 -8.31 7.25 20.53
N ALA A 264 -9.42 7.58 19.85
CA ALA A 264 -10.55 8.25 20.45
C ALA A 264 -11.20 7.39 21.55
N LEU A 265 -11.32 6.07 21.33
CA LEU A 265 -11.84 5.14 22.34
C LEU A 265 -10.95 5.09 23.58
N LEU A 266 -9.62 5.07 23.41
CA LEU A 266 -8.68 5.14 24.53
C LEU A 266 -8.75 6.47 25.29
N ASN A 267 -9.08 7.57 24.62
CA ASN A 267 -9.17 8.92 25.17
C ASN A 267 -10.62 9.40 25.35
N LYS A 268 -11.61 8.49 25.43
CA LYS A 268 -13.05 8.77 25.32
C LYS A 268 -13.51 9.93 26.22
N LYS A 269 -13.07 9.98 27.47
CA LYS A 269 -13.50 11.06 28.41
C LYS A 269 -13.06 12.43 27.92
N ARG A 270 -11.81 12.56 27.42
CA ARG A 270 -11.26 13.81 26.86
C ARG A 270 -12.01 14.21 25.61
N VAL A 271 -12.16 13.24 24.66
CA VAL A 271 -12.83 13.49 23.37
C VAL A 271 -14.26 13.98 23.57
N VAL A 272 -15.03 13.38 24.50
CA VAL A 272 -16.39 13.83 24.80
C VAL A 272 -16.38 15.27 25.36
N ALA A 273 -15.47 15.58 26.29
CA ALA A 273 -15.37 16.93 26.83
C ALA A 273 -14.97 17.97 25.75
N ASP A 274 -14.07 17.61 24.84
CA ASP A 274 -13.67 18.47 23.73
C ASP A 274 -14.86 18.71 22.76
N ILE A 275 -15.67 17.68 22.47
CA ILE A 275 -16.89 17.81 21.65
C ILE A 275 -17.91 18.74 22.33
N ASP A 276 -18.15 18.56 23.62
CA ASP A 276 -19.08 19.40 24.36
C ASP A 276 -18.65 20.89 24.36
N LEU A 277 -17.35 21.13 24.52
CA LEU A 277 -16.77 22.46 24.43
C LEU A 277 -16.93 23.08 23.02
N ILE A 278 -16.67 22.30 21.96
CA ILE A 278 -16.83 22.74 20.57
C ILE A 278 -18.30 23.08 20.31
N ASN A 279 -19.26 22.24 20.76
CA ASN A 279 -20.67 22.45 20.55
C ASN A 279 -21.14 23.74 21.24
N GLN A 280 -20.66 24.05 22.45
CA GLN A 280 -20.94 25.31 23.12
C GLN A 280 -20.49 26.55 22.35
N PHE A 281 -19.35 26.45 21.62
CA PHE A 281 -18.84 27.54 20.79
C PHE A 281 -19.59 27.69 19.48
N LEU A 282 -20.06 26.55 18.90
CA LEU A 282 -20.71 26.50 17.60
C LEU A 282 -22.25 26.54 17.67
N GLU A 283 -22.84 26.73 18.85
CA GLU A 283 -24.30 26.94 18.98
C GLU A 283 -24.71 28.17 18.14
N GLY A 284 -25.18 27.89 16.92
CA GLY A 284 -25.65 28.90 15.94
C GLY A 284 -24.92 28.87 14.60
N ASP A 285 -23.76 28.20 14.44
CA ASP A 285 -22.97 28.19 13.22
C ASP A 285 -23.30 27.04 12.26
N PHE A 286 -23.94 25.97 12.75
CA PHE A 286 -24.39 24.85 11.94
C PHE A 286 -25.92 24.74 11.94
N LEU A 287 -26.50 24.81 10.73
CA LEU A 287 -27.89 24.44 10.52
C LEU A 287 -28.05 22.94 10.74
N SER A 288 -28.90 22.54 11.66
CA SER A 288 -29.29 21.16 11.98
C SER A 288 -30.03 20.48 10.80
#